data_5845760dc28fc9d22fb162cbee41dfb4
#
_entry.id   5845760dc28fc9d22fb162cbee41dfb4
#
_cell.length_a   1.000
_cell.length_b   1.000
_cell.length_c   1.000
_cell.angle_alpha   90.00
_cell.angle_beta   90.00
_cell.angle_gamma   90.00
#
_symmetry.space_group_name_H-M   'P 1'
#
loop_
_entity.id
_entity.type
_entity.pdbx_description
1 polymer ?
#
loop_
_entity_poly.entity_id
_entity_poly.type
_entity_poly.pdbx_seq_one_letter_code
_entity_poly.pdbx_strand_id
1 'polypeptide(L)'
;KEIRFKKAKPKDSITDLDLNTLSRNVTVKEYRYGPLNPGDEKGAKKFWEDKAEMWDTTVEHAKTSTCSNCSAFNQKKTVLSKIAKAIGEQGEKIVKQSNIGFCEFFWFKCAGARSCDAWVGGGPIK
;
A
#
# COMPACT_ATOMS: atom_id res chain seq x y z
N LYS A 1 0.74 -18.60 2.82
CA LYS A 1 0.82 -17.14 2.65
C LYS A 1 2.18 -16.71 2.13
N GLU A 2 3.21 -17.04 2.85
CA GLU A 2 4.59 -16.69 2.46
C GLU A 2 4.99 -17.33 1.15
N ILE A 3 4.51 -18.55 0.89
CA ILE A 3 4.79 -19.26 -0.35
C ILE A 3 4.29 -18.48 -1.56
N ARG A 4 3.13 -17.84 -1.44
CA ARG A 4 2.56 -17.06 -2.53
C ARG A 4 3.46 -15.90 -2.94
N PHE A 5 3.99 -15.17 -1.96
CA PHE A 5 4.88 -14.05 -2.23
C PHE A 5 6.25 -14.50 -2.71
N LYS A 6 6.72 -15.67 -2.27
CA LYS A 6 7.99 -16.23 -2.70
C LYS A 6 8.01 -16.63 -4.17
N LYS A 7 6.87 -16.99 -4.75
CA LYS A 7 6.79 -17.39 -6.15
C LYS A 7 6.81 -16.19 -7.11
N ALA A 8 6.39 -15.02 -6.66
CA ALA A 8 6.38 -13.82 -7.46
C ALA A 8 7.64 -13.02 -7.18
N LYS A 9 8.31 -12.56 -8.22
CA LYS A 9 9.42 -11.61 -8.06
C LYS A 9 8.81 -10.23 -7.86
N PRO A 10 9.38 -9.38 -6.97
CA PRO A 10 8.84 -8.05 -6.74
C PRO A 10 8.61 -7.24 -8.01
N LYS A 11 9.54 -7.32 -8.95
CA LYS A 11 9.45 -6.58 -10.22
C LYS A 11 8.29 -7.00 -11.10
N ASP A 12 7.85 -8.24 -11.00
CA ASP A 12 6.77 -8.76 -11.83
C ASP A 12 5.44 -8.08 -11.48
N SER A 13 5.20 -7.82 -10.20
CA SER A 13 3.96 -7.18 -9.75
C SER A 13 3.85 -5.72 -10.17
N ILE A 14 4.95 -5.05 -10.51
CA ILE A 14 4.91 -3.66 -10.99
C ILE A 14 4.22 -3.60 -12.35
N THR A 15 4.48 -4.56 -13.22
CA THR A 15 3.98 -4.58 -14.59
C THR A 15 2.86 -5.60 -14.81
N ASP A 16 2.78 -6.65 -13.99
CA ASP A 16 1.76 -7.68 -14.09
C ASP A 16 0.58 -7.33 -13.19
N LEU A 17 -0.52 -6.89 -13.80
CA LEU A 17 -1.72 -6.47 -13.08
C LEU A 17 -2.35 -7.62 -12.28
N ASP A 18 -2.30 -8.84 -12.81
CA ASP A 18 -2.87 -10.00 -12.11
C ASP A 18 -2.11 -10.31 -10.84
N LEU A 19 -0.77 -10.28 -10.89
CA LEU A 19 0.07 -10.48 -9.70
C LEU A 19 -0.13 -9.35 -8.70
N ASN A 20 -0.23 -8.12 -9.18
CA ASN A 20 -0.49 -6.97 -8.32
C ASN A 20 -1.83 -7.13 -7.57
N THR A 21 -2.88 -7.50 -8.29
CA THR A 21 -4.21 -7.70 -7.72
C THR A 21 -4.21 -8.84 -6.71
N LEU A 22 -3.54 -9.94 -7.02
CA LEU A 22 -3.41 -11.07 -6.13
C LEU A 22 -2.73 -10.67 -4.82
N SER A 23 -1.59 -10.00 -4.90
CA SER A 23 -0.84 -9.55 -3.73
C SER A 23 -1.64 -8.55 -2.91
N ARG A 24 -2.32 -7.60 -3.58
CA ARG A 24 -3.20 -6.63 -2.91
C ARG A 24 -4.33 -7.32 -2.16
N ASN A 25 -5.00 -8.28 -2.78
CA ASN A 25 -6.11 -9.00 -2.15
C ASN A 25 -5.65 -9.79 -0.92
N VAL A 26 -4.49 -10.40 -0.99
CA VAL A 26 -3.91 -11.09 0.17
C VAL A 26 -3.63 -10.09 1.31
N THR A 27 -3.07 -8.94 0.98
CA THR A 27 -2.75 -7.91 1.97
C THR A 27 -4.01 -7.34 2.62
N VAL A 28 -5.07 -7.12 1.84
CA VAL A 28 -6.37 -6.69 2.37
C VAL A 28 -6.92 -7.71 3.34
N LYS A 29 -6.91 -8.97 2.95
CA LYS A 29 -7.49 -10.05 3.75
C LYS A 29 -6.69 -10.37 5.01
N GLU A 30 -5.36 -10.47 4.86
CA GLU A 30 -4.50 -10.99 5.93
C GLU A 30 -3.92 -9.89 6.81
N TYR A 31 -3.73 -8.69 6.28
CA TYR A 31 -3.09 -7.58 6.97
C TYR A 31 -3.94 -6.31 7.00
N ARG A 32 -5.19 -6.42 6.63
CA ARG A 32 -6.18 -5.33 6.69
C ARG A 32 -5.69 -4.04 6.01
N TYR A 33 -5.14 -4.18 4.81
CA TYR A 33 -4.75 -3.02 4.00
C TYR A 33 -5.98 -2.17 3.67
N GLY A 34 -5.91 -0.88 3.92
CA GLY A 34 -7.00 0.05 3.66
C GLY A 34 -6.73 1.42 4.25
N PRO A 35 -7.76 2.26 4.37
CA PRO A 35 -9.16 2.04 3.98
C PRO A 35 -9.33 2.04 2.45
N LEU A 36 -10.12 1.11 1.93
CA LEU A 36 -10.24 0.90 0.47
C LEU A 36 -11.16 1.91 -0.21
N ASN A 37 -12.12 2.44 0.53
CA ASN A 37 -13.07 3.41 0.00
C ASN A 37 -13.00 4.70 0.82
N PRO A 38 -12.21 5.70 0.38
CA PRO A 38 -12.07 6.95 1.12
C PRO A 38 -13.35 7.78 1.16
N GLY A 39 -14.31 7.50 0.27
CA GLY A 39 -15.62 8.15 0.30
C GLY A 39 -16.55 7.61 1.37
N ASP A 40 -16.23 6.46 1.95
CA ASP A 40 -17.01 5.86 3.03
C ASP A 40 -16.43 6.26 4.39
N GLU A 41 -16.92 7.39 4.92
CA GLU A 41 -16.40 7.94 6.17
C GLU A 41 -16.58 7.00 7.37
N LYS A 42 -17.69 6.27 7.43
CA LYS A 42 -17.96 5.34 8.52
C LYS A 42 -17.01 4.14 8.47
N GLY A 43 -16.81 3.59 7.28
CA GLY A 43 -15.88 2.48 7.10
C GLY A 43 -14.44 2.88 7.39
N ALA A 44 -14.03 4.07 6.95
CA ALA A 44 -12.70 4.58 7.22
C ALA A 44 -12.49 4.83 8.72
N LYS A 45 -13.48 5.38 9.40
CA LYS A 45 -13.42 5.60 10.84
C LYS A 45 -13.23 4.28 11.58
N LYS A 46 -14.03 3.27 11.24
CA LYS A 46 -13.91 1.94 11.85
C LYS A 46 -12.53 1.32 11.58
N PHE A 47 -12.02 1.47 10.36
CA PHE A 47 -10.70 0.98 9.99
C PHE A 47 -9.64 1.53 10.95
N TRP A 48 -9.62 2.85 11.17
CA TRP A 48 -8.62 3.47 12.02
C TRP A 48 -8.83 3.17 13.50
N GLU A 49 -10.08 3.01 13.93
CA GLU A 49 -10.38 2.56 15.29
C GLU A 49 -9.84 1.16 15.54
N ASP A 50 -10.02 0.25 14.59
CA ASP A 50 -9.49 -1.12 14.67
C ASP A 50 -7.95 -1.12 14.71
N LYS A 51 -7.32 -0.26 13.90
CA LYS A 51 -5.86 -0.11 13.92
C LYS A 51 -5.36 0.42 15.26
N ALA A 52 -6.04 1.43 15.80
CA ALA A 52 -5.67 2.02 17.08
C ALA A 52 -5.75 0.98 18.19
N GLU A 53 -6.79 0.15 18.19
CA GLU A 53 -6.95 -0.93 19.15
C GLU A 53 -5.83 -1.97 19.01
N MET A 54 -5.57 -2.41 17.79
CA MET A 54 -4.51 -3.39 17.52
C MET A 54 -3.14 -2.91 17.94
N TRP A 55 -2.84 -1.63 17.69
CA TRP A 55 -1.53 -1.04 18.02
C TRP A 55 -1.48 -0.43 19.42
N ASP A 56 -2.55 -0.55 20.18
CA ASP A 56 -2.67 -0.03 21.54
C ASP A 56 -2.31 1.47 21.61
N THR A 57 -3.00 2.26 20.78
CA THR A 57 -2.74 3.70 20.65
C THR A 57 -4.04 4.45 20.35
N THR A 58 -3.94 5.76 20.12
CA THR A 58 -5.10 6.58 19.76
C THR A 58 -5.36 6.54 18.26
N VAL A 59 -6.57 6.89 17.86
CA VAL A 59 -6.94 6.99 16.43
C VAL A 59 -6.07 8.03 15.73
N GLU A 60 -5.83 9.17 16.35
CA GLU A 60 -4.99 10.23 15.78
C GLU A 60 -3.57 9.73 15.52
N HIS A 61 -3.01 8.98 16.46
CA HIS A 61 -1.67 8.44 16.29
C HIS A 61 -1.64 7.35 15.20
N ALA A 62 -2.65 6.46 15.19
CA ALA A 62 -2.74 5.42 14.17
C ALA A 62 -2.77 6.01 12.75
N LYS A 63 -3.46 7.13 12.55
CA LYS A 63 -3.54 7.81 11.26
C LYS A 63 -2.20 8.38 10.78
N THR A 64 -1.23 8.53 11.65
CA THR A 64 0.12 8.98 11.24
C THR A 64 0.96 7.83 10.69
N SER A 65 0.52 6.59 10.89
CA SER A 65 1.24 5.38 10.47
C SER A 65 0.66 4.88 9.16
N THR A 66 1.06 5.51 8.05
CA THR A 66 0.53 5.24 6.72
C THR A 66 1.62 4.70 5.80
N CYS A 67 1.21 4.17 4.64
CA CYS A 67 2.17 3.70 3.63
C CYS A 67 3.16 4.80 3.25
N SER A 68 2.75 6.06 3.24
CA SER A 68 3.63 7.17 2.83
C SER A 68 4.89 7.31 3.70
N ASN A 69 4.88 6.80 4.93
CA ASN A 69 6.07 6.78 5.79
C ASN A 69 6.48 5.38 6.21
N CYS A 70 5.99 4.36 5.51
CA CYS A 70 6.37 2.97 5.75
C CYS A 70 7.72 2.65 5.12
N SER A 71 8.55 1.91 5.83
CA SER A 71 9.88 1.51 5.35
C SER A 71 9.83 0.62 4.11
N ALA A 72 8.68 0.02 3.81
CA ALA A 72 8.49 -0.81 2.63
C ALA A 72 7.94 -0.04 1.42
N PHE A 73 7.60 1.24 1.57
CA PHE A 73 6.98 2.04 0.53
C PHE A 73 8.03 2.60 -0.42
N ASN A 74 8.18 1.96 -1.57
CA ASN A 74 9.20 2.32 -2.55
C ASN A 74 8.68 3.37 -3.52
N GLN A 75 9.26 4.57 -3.45
CA GLN A 75 8.95 5.70 -4.33
C GLN A 75 10.17 6.15 -5.13
N LYS A 76 11.10 5.26 -5.41
CA LYS A 76 12.22 5.57 -6.29
C LYS A 76 11.69 5.94 -7.68
N LYS A 77 12.31 6.91 -8.32
CA LYS A 77 11.89 7.39 -9.65
C LYS A 77 11.77 6.27 -10.67
N THR A 78 12.69 5.31 -10.65
CA THR A 78 12.65 4.17 -11.56
C THR A 78 11.42 3.28 -11.33
N VAL A 79 11.03 3.08 -10.06
CA VAL A 79 9.86 2.30 -9.71
C VAL A 79 8.58 3.05 -10.10
N LEU A 80 8.49 4.33 -9.77
CA LEU A 80 7.32 5.15 -10.11
C LEU A 80 7.12 5.25 -11.61
N SER A 81 8.20 5.35 -12.38
CA SER A 81 8.14 5.37 -13.84
C SER A 81 7.56 4.08 -14.40
N LYS A 82 7.95 2.92 -13.86
CA LYS A 82 7.42 1.62 -14.27
C LYS A 82 5.94 1.49 -13.93
N ILE A 83 5.55 1.95 -12.76
CA ILE A 83 4.14 1.95 -12.33
C ILE A 83 3.32 2.82 -13.28
N ALA A 84 3.78 4.02 -13.58
CA ALA A 84 3.10 4.96 -14.47
C ALA A 84 2.89 4.36 -15.85
N LYS A 85 3.91 3.70 -16.40
CA LYS A 85 3.82 3.02 -17.70
C LYS A 85 2.80 1.89 -17.68
N ALA A 86 2.76 1.12 -16.60
CA ALA A 86 1.82 0.01 -16.47
C ALA A 86 0.37 0.50 -16.38
N ILE A 87 0.13 1.67 -15.80
CA ILE A 87 -1.20 2.28 -15.72
C ILE A 87 -1.66 2.79 -17.10
N GLY A 88 -0.76 3.39 -17.87
CA GLY A 88 -1.07 3.90 -19.22
C GLY A 88 -0.98 5.42 -19.32
N GLU A 89 -1.79 6.02 -20.21
CA GLU A 89 -1.72 7.47 -20.54
C GLU A 89 -1.79 8.40 -19.34
N GLN A 90 -2.61 8.08 -18.34
CA GLN A 90 -2.80 8.92 -17.16
C GLN A 90 -1.89 8.50 -16.00
N GLY A 91 -0.95 7.60 -16.26
CA GLY A 91 -0.15 6.96 -15.22
C GLY A 91 0.58 7.93 -14.32
N GLU A 92 1.32 8.90 -14.89
CA GLU A 92 2.08 9.86 -14.09
C GLU A 92 1.18 10.71 -13.20
N LYS A 93 0.05 11.15 -13.77
CA LYS A 93 -0.93 11.95 -13.04
C LYS A 93 -1.54 11.17 -11.88
N ILE A 94 -1.92 9.91 -12.14
CA ILE A 94 -2.52 9.04 -11.13
C ILE A 94 -1.52 8.75 -10.00
N VAL A 95 -0.27 8.47 -10.35
CA VAL A 95 0.80 8.22 -9.36
C VAL A 95 0.95 9.42 -8.42
N LYS A 96 0.98 10.63 -8.96
CA LYS A 96 1.10 11.84 -8.15
C LYS A 96 -0.14 12.10 -7.29
N GLN A 97 -1.32 12.03 -7.89
CA GLN A 97 -2.57 12.34 -7.19
C GLN A 97 -2.86 11.39 -6.04
N SER A 98 -2.58 10.11 -6.24
CA SER A 98 -2.86 9.08 -5.24
C SER A 98 -1.65 8.76 -4.36
N ASN A 99 -0.52 9.44 -4.59
CA ASN A 99 0.74 9.19 -3.88
C ASN A 99 1.06 7.69 -3.87
N ILE A 100 1.09 7.10 -5.06
CA ILE A 100 1.32 5.67 -5.23
C ILE A 100 2.80 5.32 -5.07
N GLY A 101 3.07 4.19 -4.46
CA GLY A 101 4.39 3.58 -4.38
C GLY A 101 4.24 2.07 -4.47
N PHE A 102 5.36 1.36 -4.38
CA PHE A 102 5.37 -0.09 -4.42
C PHE A 102 5.71 -0.65 -3.04
N CYS A 103 4.87 -1.55 -2.53
CA CYS A 103 5.12 -2.18 -1.23
C CYS A 103 6.12 -3.33 -1.39
N GLU A 104 7.31 -3.16 -0.80
CA GLU A 104 8.38 -4.17 -0.86
C GLU A 104 8.11 -5.37 0.05
N PHE A 105 7.16 -5.26 0.99
CA PHE A 105 6.78 -6.39 1.85
C PHE A 105 5.83 -7.35 1.12
N PHE A 106 4.85 -6.81 0.40
CA PHE A 106 3.76 -7.61 -0.17
C PHE A 106 3.64 -7.51 -1.69
N TRP A 107 4.55 -6.76 -2.32
CA TRP A 107 4.71 -6.69 -3.79
C TRP A 107 3.42 -6.29 -4.52
N PHE A 108 2.89 -5.14 -4.15
CA PHE A 108 1.77 -4.54 -4.87
C PHE A 108 1.88 -3.02 -4.84
N LYS A 109 1.16 -2.37 -5.75
CA LYS A 109 1.08 -0.91 -5.79
C LYS A 109 0.13 -0.44 -4.69
N CYS A 110 0.62 0.39 -3.78
CA CYS A 110 -0.18 0.87 -2.66
C CYS A 110 -0.27 2.39 -2.66
N ALA A 111 -1.31 2.91 -2.03
CA ALA A 111 -1.53 4.35 -1.91
C ALA A 111 -1.00 4.85 -0.57
N GLY A 112 -0.32 6.00 -0.59
CA GLY A 112 0.34 6.55 0.58
C GLY A 112 -0.57 6.88 1.75
N ALA A 113 -1.85 7.18 1.48
CA ALA A 113 -2.80 7.52 2.54
C ALA A 113 -3.37 6.30 3.29
N ARG A 114 -3.07 5.10 2.83
CA ARG A 114 -3.55 3.84 3.43
C ARG A 114 -2.52 3.26 4.37
N SER A 115 -2.90 2.19 5.07
CA SER A 115 -2.01 1.47 5.97
C SER A 115 -2.36 -0.02 5.99
N CYS A 116 -1.51 -0.83 6.62
CA CYS A 116 -1.79 -2.24 6.87
C CYS A 116 -1.21 -2.64 8.22
N ASP A 117 -1.59 -3.84 8.68
CA ASP A 117 -1.14 -4.34 9.99
C ASP A 117 0.38 -4.50 10.09
N ALA A 118 1.07 -4.62 8.96
CA ALA A 118 2.52 -4.80 8.91
C ALA A 118 3.32 -3.50 8.79
N TRP A 119 2.68 -2.34 8.95
CA TRP A 119 3.35 -1.05 8.83
C TRP A 119 4.58 -0.96 9.74
N VAL A 120 5.68 -0.46 9.19
CA VAL A 120 6.92 -0.19 9.93
C VAL A 120 7.44 1.19 9.50
N GLY A 121 7.66 2.07 10.47
CA GLY A 121 8.16 3.41 10.19
C GLY A 121 9.58 3.43 9.63
N GLY A 122 9.96 4.56 9.07
CA GLY A 122 11.31 4.78 8.52
C GLY A 122 11.36 5.03 7.02
N GLY A 123 10.22 4.99 6.34
CA GLY A 123 10.16 5.27 4.92
C GLY A 123 9.76 6.70 4.58
N PRO A 124 9.50 6.98 3.33
CA PRO A 124 9.52 6.01 2.22
C PRO A 124 10.94 5.74 1.69
N ILE A 125 11.05 4.75 0.81
CA ILE A 125 12.28 4.50 0.05
C ILE A 125 12.27 5.44 -1.16
N LYS A 126 13.30 6.27 -1.30
CA LYS A 126 13.41 7.24 -2.41
C LYS A 126 14.71 7.12 -3.16
#